data_14d0fe088148a4df9b75b6f0f19fa271
#
_entry.id   14d0fe088148a4df9b75b6f0f19fa271
#
_cell.length_a   1.000
_cell.length_b   1.000
_cell.length_c   1.000
_cell.angle_alpha   90.00
_cell.angle_beta   90.00
_cell.angle_gamma   90.00
#
_symmetry.space_group_name_H-M   'P 1'
#
loop_
_entity.id
_entity.type
_entity.pdbx_description
1 polymer ?
#
loop_
_entity_poly.entity_id
_entity_poly.type
_entity_poly.pdbx_seq_one_letter_code
_entity_poly.pdbx_strand_id
1 'polypeptide(L)'
;MKEEKRGSRFLLIISVFIIFYIILSSSFYFGFINAYIVAGALFLTLMISWIFLFRYRHTKGKFGKVSLIVLLVGILFIFDFFLLQFEQMKYRTLIHEEPVQAAGNSGIHLMSVGTAYFSHAESKEWLIKNFERGGQDFFQIEEVDNKTRYHSRNDVFLQLVGIRNDEVSVMAKNVRSYLGEETAGVEQFLESEDISGDSAGLGLALTGLIEQNKLMNNLDFGVTGALSEQGEVSGIGMIKEKLMIAEKERYPFMIIPSENAQEARQVKEAESLEIQLFAVSHIDEAVRLINRLNAEAEV
;
A
#
# COMPACT_ATOMS: atom_id res chain seq x y z
N MET A 1 12.51 34.84 -38.71
CA MET A 1 13.81 34.13 -38.73
C MET A 1 14.63 34.22 -37.44
N LYS A 2 14.88 35.38 -36.78
CA LYS A 2 15.61 35.42 -35.48
C LYS A 2 14.81 34.90 -34.28
N GLU A 3 13.50 35.06 -34.24
CA GLU A 3 12.61 34.55 -33.18
C GLU A 3 12.40 33.04 -33.29
N GLU A 4 12.25 32.50 -34.49
CA GLU A 4 12.12 31.07 -34.77
C GLU A 4 13.36 30.27 -34.32
N LYS A 5 14.57 30.80 -34.61
CA LYS A 5 15.83 30.23 -34.11
C LYS A 5 15.98 30.27 -32.56
N ARG A 6 15.32 31.26 -31.91
CA ARG A 6 15.31 31.35 -30.44
C ARG A 6 14.35 30.35 -29.77
N GLY A 7 13.20 30.05 -30.41
CA GLY A 7 12.28 29.02 -29.98
C GLY A 7 12.91 27.62 -30.06
N SER A 8 13.56 27.32 -31.18
CA SER A 8 14.22 26.04 -31.44
C SER A 8 15.34 25.71 -30.42
N ARG A 9 16.15 26.70 -30.03
CA ARG A 9 17.22 26.47 -29.01
C ARG A 9 16.66 26.20 -27.60
N PHE A 10 15.56 26.82 -27.23
CA PHE A 10 14.92 26.61 -25.94
C PHE A 10 14.30 25.21 -25.86
N LEU A 11 13.60 24.78 -26.91
CA LEU A 11 13.08 23.41 -27.01
C LEU A 11 14.20 22.38 -26.97
N LEU A 12 15.34 22.62 -27.61
CA LEU A 12 16.51 21.74 -27.55
C LEU A 12 17.02 21.58 -26.10
N ILE A 13 17.12 22.66 -25.32
CA ILE A 13 17.56 22.59 -23.92
C ILE A 13 16.61 21.77 -23.08
N ILE A 14 15.30 21.97 -23.25
CA ILE A 14 14.28 21.16 -22.53
C ILE A 14 14.39 19.70 -22.94
N SER A 15 14.52 19.38 -24.22
CA SER A 15 14.66 18.00 -24.70
C SER A 15 15.90 17.31 -24.14
N VAL A 16 17.04 17.99 -24.11
CA VAL A 16 18.28 17.47 -23.51
C VAL A 16 18.09 17.21 -22.02
N PHE A 17 17.41 18.10 -21.29
CA PHE A 17 17.11 17.92 -19.87
C PHE A 17 16.16 16.74 -19.63
N ILE A 18 15.12 16.57 -20.45
CA ILE A 18 14.19 15.43 -20.36
C ILE A 18 14.95 14.11 -20.58
N ILE A 19 15.79 14.04 -21.62
CA ILE A 19 16.62 12.86 -21.90
C ILE A 19 17.55 12.55 -20.72
N PHE A 20 18.21 13.58 -20.18
CA PHE A 20 19.08 13.45 -19.00
C PHE A 20 18.28 12.88 -17.82
N TYR A 21 17.11 13.42 -17.54
CA TYR A 21 16.27 12.95 -16.43
C TYR A 21 15.78 11.51 -16.63
N ILE A 22 15.38 11.13 -17.86
CA ILE A 22 14.99 9.77 -18.19
C ILE A 22 16.17 8.80 -17.95
N ILE A 23 17.37 9.16 -18.40
CA ILE A 23 18.57 8.33 -18.19
C ILE A 23 18.87 8.21 -16.69
N LEU A 24 18.81 9.30 -15.94
CA LEU A 24 19.07 9.32 -14.51
C LEU A 24 18.07 8.43 -13.73
N SER A 25 16.77 8.61 -13.97
CA SER A 25 15.72 7.83 -13.33
C SER A 25 15.76 6.34 -13.73
N SER A 26 16.04 6.04 -15.01
CA SER A 26 16.21 4.66 -15.47
C SER A 26 17.44 4.02 -14.83
N SER A 27 18.56 4.74 -14.73
CA SER A 27 19.76 4.23 -14.07
C SER A 27 19.52 3.90 -12.60
N PHE A 28 18.73 4.71 -11.91
CA PHE A 28 18.31 4.42 -10.54
C PHE A 28 17.40 3.17 -10.50
N TYR A 29 16.34 3.14 -11.33
CA TYR A 29 15.37 2.06 -11.36
C TYR A 29 16.01 0.68 -11.59
N PHE A 30 17.03 0.61 -12.48
CA PHE A 30 17.77 -0.61 -12.76
C PHE A 30 18.94 -0.89 -11.79
N GLY A 31 19.13 -0.08 -10.75
CA GLY A 31 20.12 -0.33 -9.70
C GLY A 31 21.55 0.09 -10.04
N PHE A 32 21.79 0.82 -11.14
CA PHE A 32 23.13 1.28 -11.51
C PHE A 32 23.65 2.42 -10.63
N ILE A 33 22.75 3.22 -10.04
CA ILE A 33 23.04 4.33 -9.15
C ILE A 33 22.12 4.32 -7.95
N ASN A 34 22.52 4.97 -6.85
CA ASN A 34 21.71 5.12 -5.65
C ASN A 34 20.97 6.48 -5.59
N ALA A 35 20.08 6.67 -4.62
CA ALA A 35 19.31 7.90 -4.46
C ALA A 35 20.18 9.13 -4.19
N TYR A 36 21.34 8.99 -3.53
CA TYR A 36 22.25 10.11 -3.29
C TYR A 36 22.80 10.68 -4.58
N ILE A 37 23.13 9.81 -5.56
CA ILE A 37 23.62 10.23 -6.89
C ILE A 37 22.50 10.96 -7.64
N VAL A 38 21.25 10.46 -7.59
CA VAL A 38 20.07 11.12 -8.22
C VAL A 38 19.88 12.51 -7.61
N ALA A 39 19.78 12.59 -6.29
CA ALA A 39 19.59 13.86 -5.59
C ALA A 39 20.73 14.84 -5.84
N GLY A 40 21.98 14.38 -5.81
CA GLY A 40 23.18 15.20 -6.10
C GLY A 40 23.20 15.74 -7.52
N ALA A 41 22.87 14.90 -8.52
CA ALA A 41 22.82 15.31 -9.93
C ALA A 41 21.72 16.38 -10.19
N LEU A 42 20.55 16.18 -9.61
CA LEU A 42 19.44 17.14 -9.71
C LEU A 42 19.74 18.44 -8.95
N PHE A 43 20.36 18.34 -7.77
CA PHE A 43 20.79 19.51 -6.99
C PHE A 43 21.81 20.34 -7.78
N LEU A 44 22.82 19.73 -8.37
CA LEU A 44 23.80 20.42 -9.22
C LEU A 44 23.14 21.08 -10.44
N THR A 45 22.20 20.39 -11.08
CA THR A 45 21.43 20.93 -12.20
C THR A 45 20.59 22.14 -11.77
N LEU A 46 19.98 22.08 -10.58
CA LEU A 46 19.21 23.17 -10.00
C LEU A 46 20.12 24.38 -9.72
N MET A 47 21.28 24.18 -9.10
CA MET A 47 22.27 25.21 -8.81
C MET A 47 22.76 25.92 -10.09
N ILE A 48 23.10 25.14 -11.12
CA ILE A 48 23.48 25.72 -12.44
C ILE A 48 22.32 26.53 -13.02
N SER A 49 21.10 26.03 -12.96
CA SER A 49 19.91 26.74 -13.47
C SER A 49 19.68 28.05 -12.73
N TRP A 50 19.91 28.09 -11.40
CA TRP A 50 19.87 29.31 -10.58
C TRP A 50 20.92 30.34 -10.98
N ILE A 51 22.16 29.92 -11.27
CA ILE A 51 23.22 30.80 -11.75
C ILE A 51 22.79 31.46 -13.07
N PHE A 52 22.22 30.69 -13.99
CA PHE A 52 21.69 31.25 -15.24
C PHE A 52 20.49 32.17 -15.01
N LEU A 53 19.59 31.87 -14.08
CA LEU A 53 18.46 32.73 -13.71
C LEU A 53 18.97 34.10 -13.24
N PHE A 54 19.95 34.10 -12.34
CA PHE A 54 20.55 35.34 -11.82
C PHE A 54 21.25 36.14 -12.90
N ARG A 55 21.98 35.49 -13.82
CA ARG A 55 22.68 36.14 -14.91
C ARG A 55 21.71 36.78 -15.93
N TYR A 56 20.53 36.19 -16.15
CA TYR A 56 19.56 36.68 -17.12
C TYR A 56 18.44 37.50 -16.50
N ARG A 57 18.48 37.83 -15.20
CA ARG A 57 17.42 38.54 -14.47
C ARG A 57 16.97 39.87 -15.11
N HIS A 58 17.88 40.58 -15.81
CA HIS A 58 17.61 41.83 -16.47
C HIS A 58 17.28 41.69 -17.96
N THR A 59 17.22 40.48 -18.49
CA THR A 59 16.97 40.24 -19.92
C THR A 59 15.55 39.74 -20.13
N LYS A 60 14.63 40.64 -20.51
CA LYS A 60 13.23 40.27 -20.83
C LYS A 60 13.21 39.14 -21.88
N GLY A 61 12.34 38.12 -21.68
CA GLY A 61 12.19 36.99 -22.58
C GLY A 61 13.21 35.83 -22.36
N LYS A 62 14.41 36.06 -21.83
CA LYS A 62 15.30 35.00 -21.38
C LYS A 62 15.01 34.63 -19.94
N PHE A 63 14.73 35.60 -19.08
CA PHE A 63 14.38 35.38 -17.68
C PHE A 63 13.22 34.41 -17.52
N GLY A 64 12.08 34.64 -18.21
CA GLY A 64 10.91 33.78 -18.12
C GLY A 64 11.19 32.33 -18.55
N LYS A 65 12.03 32.13 -19.60
CA LYS A 65 12.40 30.76 -20.04
C LYS A 65 13.29 30.03 -19.03
N VAL A 66 14.27 30.74 -18.46
CA VAL A 66 15.15 30.14 -17.42
C VAL A 66 14.39 29.90 -16.13
N SER A 67 13.48 30.82 -15.76
CA SER A 67 12.59 30.63 -14.60
C SER A 67 11.74 29.38 -14.73
N LEU A 68 11.22 29.09 -15.93
CA LEU A 68 10.48 27.84 -16.16
C LEU A 68 11.36 26.60 -15.99
N ILE A 69 12.60 26.64 -16.47
CA ILE A 69 13.56 25.52 -16.28
C ILE A 69 13.85 25.32 -14.78
N VAL A 70 14.15 26.40 -14.05
CA VAL A 70 14.38 26.32 -12.60
C VAL A 70 13.19 25.71 -11.87
N LEU A 71 11.98 26.11 -12.23
CA LEU A 71 10.75 25.56 -11.66
C LEU A 71 10.63 24.05 -11.92
N LEU A 72 10.81 23.63 -13.18
CA LEU A 72 10.72 22.22 -13.57
C LEU A 72 11.77 21.36 -12.86
N VAL A 73 13.04 21.82 -12.85
CA VAL A 73 14.12 21.12 -12.14
C VAL A 73 13.85 21.07 -10.64
N GLY A 74 13.34 22.16 -10.06
CA GLY A 74 12.96 22.23 -8.65
C GLY A 74 11.87 21.22 -8.26
N ILE A 75 10.82 21.11 -9.08
CA ILE A 75 9.75 20.13 -8.88
C ILE A 75 10.32 18.70 -8.92
N LEU A 76 11.14 18.37 -9.93
CA LEU A 76 11.75 17.05 -10.05
C LEU A 76 12.73 16.77 -8.91
N PHE A 77 13.50 17.77 -8.47
CA PHE A 77 14.38 17.63 -7.32
C PHE A 77 13.59 17.33 -6.04
N ILE A 78 12.51 18.05 -5.76
CA ILE A 78 11.65 17.79 -4.60
C ILE A 78 11.05 16.39 -4.69
N PHE A 79 10.54 16.01 -5.86
CA PHE A 79 9.96 14.70 -6.10
C PHE A 79 10.96 13.56 -5.84
N ASP A 80 12.18 13.65 -6.38
CA ASP A 80 13.19 12.61 -6.20
C ASP A 80 13.91 12.68 -4.85
N PHE A 81 13.82 13.82 -4.13
CA PHE A 81 14.36 13.95 -2.78
C PHE A 81 13.71 12.94 -1.81
N PHE A 82 12.44 12.57 -2.03
CA PHE A 82 11.77 11.53 -1.28
C PHE A 82 12.43 10.14 -1.39
N LEU A 83 13.22 9.87 -2.44
CA LEU A 83 13.98 8.63 -2.55
C LEU A 83 14.96 8.44 -1.39
N LEU A 84 15.51 9.55 -0.84
CA LEU A 84 16.53 9.48 0.21
C LEU A 84 16.01 8.83 1.50
N GLN A 85 14.72 8.96 1.82
CA GLN A 85 14.13 8.31 3.00
C GLN A 85 14.08 6.78 2.87
N PHE A 86 14.04 6.26 1.63
CA PHE A 86 14.01 4.82 1.37
C PHE A 86 15.40 4.22 1.12
N GLU A 87 16.44 5.05 0.91
CA GLU A 87 17.79 4.57 0.56
C GLU A 87 18.42 3.71 1.66
N GLN A 88 18.11 3.98 2.90
CA GLN A 88 18.67 3.23 4.03
C GLN A 88 17.94 1.90 4.29
N MET A 89 16.77 1.67 3.69
CA MET A 89 16.03 0.42 3.85
C MET A 89 16.71 -0.70 3.07
N LYS A 90 17.23 -1.70 3.78
CA LYS A 90 17.92 -2.86 3.20
C LYS A 90 17.02 -4.05 2.99
N TYR A 91 16.17 -4.34 3.98
CA TYR A 91 15.30 -5.51 3.97
C TYR A 91 13.87 -5.10 4.29
N ARG A 92 12.93 -5.82 3.67
CA ARG A 92 11.50 -5.80 3.98
C ARG A 92 11.10 -7.20 4.43
N THR A 93 10.28 -7.30 5.46
CA THR A 93 9.68 -8.57 5.87
C THR A 93 8.17 -8.43 6.00
N LEU A 94 7.48 -9.52 5.68
CA LEU A 94 6.07 -9.72 6.00
C LEU A 94 5.99 -10.48 7.32
N ILE A 95 5.27 -9.92 8.29
CA ILE A 95 5.19 -10.41 9.66
C ILE A 95 3.79 -10.96 9.88
N HIS A 96 3.71 -12.08 10.57
CA HIS A 96 2.46 -12.62 11.08
C HIS A 96 1.94 -11.69 12.21
N GLU A 97 0.76 -11.15 12.03
CA GLU A 97 0.03 -10.42 13.05
C GLU A 97 -1.13 -11.29 13.56
N GLU A 98 -1.39 -11.22 14.86
CA GLU A 98 -2.53 -11.92 15.44
C GLU A 98 -3.83 -11.33 14.89
N PRO A 99 -4.80 -12.16 14.46
CA PRO A 99 -6.09 -11.69 13.99
C PRO A 99 -6.83 -10.89 15.07
N VAL A 100 -7.47 -9.82 14.67
CA VAL A 100 -8.15 -8.90 15.58
C VAL A 100 -9.66 -8.96 15.35
N GLN A 101 -10.45 -8.91 16.40
CA GLN A 101 -11.88 -8.65 16.36
C GLN A 101 -12.13 -7.15 16.58
N ALA A 102 -12.84 -6.50 15.66
CA ALA A 102 -13.17 -5.08 15.79
C ALA A 102 -14.15 -4.81 16.94
N ALA A 103 -15.10 -5.74 17.18
CA ALA A 103 -15.95 -5.75 18.36
C ALA A 103 -15.73 -7.07 19.09
N GLY A 104 -15.50 -7.02 20.40
CA GLY A 104 -15.33 -8.20 21.23
C GLY A 104 -16.53 -9.14 21.12
N ASN A 105 -16.27 -10.45 20.97
CA ASN A 105 -17.27 -11.52 20.83
C ASN A 105 -18.10 -11.48 19.51
N SER A 106 -17.64 -10.81 18.45
CA SER A 106 -18.28 -10.92 17.14
C SER A 106 -18.04 -12.28 16.47
N GLY A 107 -16.99 -13.00 16.86
CA GLY A 107 -16.49 -14.21 16.17
C GLY A 107 -15.89 -13.94 14.79
N ILE A 108 -15.82 -12.69 14.35
CA ILE A 108 -15.26 -12.27 13.07
C ILE A 108 -13.83 -11.79 13.28
N HIS A 109 -12.88 -12.54 12.73
CA HIS A 109 -11.46 -12.25 12.86
C HIS A 109 -10.91 -11.63 11.58
N LEU A 110 -10.41 -10.39 11.71
CA LEU A 110 -9.79 -9.64 10.63
C LEU A 110 -8.37 -10.13 10.43
N MET A 111 -8.03 -10.53 9.19
CA MET A 111 -6.69 -11.02 8.84
C MET A 111 -5.79 -9.85 8.47
N SER A 112 -4.73 -9.65 9.25
CA SER A 112 -3.70 -8.61 9.00
C SER A 112 -2.34 -9.23 8.74
N VAL A 113 -1.56 -8.58 7.87
CA VAL A 113 -0.17 -8.93 7.58
C VAL A 113 0.67 -7.69 7.76
N GLY A 114 1.54 -7.71 8.75
CA GLY A 114 2.46 -6.61 9.04
C GLY A 114 3.57 -6.52 7.99
N THR A 115 4.02 -5.31 7.72
CA THR A 115 5.20 -5.05 6.88
C THR A 115 6.21 -4.23 7.68
N ALA A 116 7.41 -4.78 7.87
CA ALA A 116 8.49 -4.06 8.53
C ALA A 116 9.68 -3.86 7.60
N TYR A 117 10.32 -2.69 7.71
CA TYR A 117 11.52 -2.32 6.98
C TYR A 117 12.72 -2.21 7.92
N PHE A 118 13.83 -2.79 7.53
CA PHE A 118 15.07 -2.82 8.30
C PHE A 118 16.20 -2.10 7.57
N SER A 119 16.74 -1.05 8.19
CA SER A 119 17.83 -0.25 7.64
C SER A 119 19.21 -0.72 8.11
N HIS A 120 19.33 -1.25 9.33
CA HIS A 120 20.60 -1.55 9.97
C HIS A 120 20.88 -3.05 10.13
N ALA A 121 20.11 -3.91 9.44
CA ALA A 121 20.37 -5.34 9.47
C ALA A 121 21.72 -5.68 8.80
N GLU A 122 22.51 -6.53 9.44
CA GLU A 122 23.82 -6.96 8.91
C GLU A 122 23.65 -7.85 7.69
N SER A 123 22.73 -8.81 7.77
CA SER A 123 22.37 -9.74 6.70
C SER A 123 20.96 -10.30 6.86
N LYS A 124 20.47 -11.00 5.83
CA LYS A 124 19.20 -11.72 5.88
C LYS A 124 19.21 -12.82 6.96
N GLU A 125 20.32 -13.55 7.06
CA GLU A 125 20.49 -14.62 8.07
C GLU A 125 20.49 -14.06 9.49
N TRP A 126 21.06 -12.86 9.67
CA TRP A 126 21.01 -12.14 10.95
C TRP A 126 19.57 -11.82 11.34
N LEU A 127 18.75 -11.33 10.39
CA LEU A 127 17.33 -11.06 10.62
C LEU A 127 16.57 -12.32 11.00
N ILE A 128 16.72 -13.42 10.23
CA ILE A 128 16.08 -14.71 10.51
C ILE A 128 16.37 -15.14 11.96
N LYS A 129 17.64 -15.15 12.36
CA LYS A 129 18.02 -15.52 13.73
C LYS A 129 17.41 -14.62 14.81
N ASN A 130 17.24 -13.33 14.53
CA ASN A 130 16.63 -12.42 15.50
C ASN A 130 15.13 -12.65 15.62
N PHE A 131 14.42 -12.90 14.51
CA PHE A 131 12.99 -13.28 14.54
C PHE A 131 12.79 -14.59 15.30
N GLU A 132 13.57 -15.64 15.01
CA GLU A 132 13.53 -16.92 15.70
C GLU A 132 13.79 -16.78 17.21
N ARG A 133 14.78 -15.96 17.61
CA ARG A 133 15.06 -15.69 19.03
C ARG A 133 13.96 -14.89 19.72
N GLY A 134 13.30 -13.97 18.99
CA GLY A 134 12.19 -13.17 19.49
C GLY A 134 10.87 -13.94 19.55
N GLY A 135 10.80 -15.14 18.99
CA GLY A 135 9.56 -15.91 18.88
C GLY A 135 8.51 -15.23 17.98
N GLN A 136 8.94 -14.32 17.10
CA GLN A 136 8.06 -13.63 16.17
C GLN A 136 8.08 -14.34 14.81
N ASP A 137 6.90 -14.73 14.34
CA ASP A 137 6.75 -15.38 13.05
C ASP A 137 6.79 -14.38 11.91
N PHE A 138 7.42 -14.78 10.83
CA PHE A 138 7.50 -14.01 9.60
C PHE A 138 7.29 -14.93 8.39
N PHE A 139 6.78 -14.38 7.29
CA PHE A 139 6.56 -15.15 6.05
C PHE A 139 7.76 -15.09 5.14
N GLN A 140 8.30 -13.90 4.93
CA GLN A 140 9.30 -13.66 3.91
C GLN A 140 10.19 -12.47 4.28
N ILE A 141 11.49 -12.60 4.00
CA ILE A 141 12.45 -11.49 4.08
C ILE A 141 13.02 -11.25 2.69
N GLU A 142 12.84 -10.05 2.17
CA GLU A 142 13.31 -9.63 0.85
C GLU A 142 14.31 -8.48 0.96
N GLU A 143 15.27 -8.43 0.04
CA GLU A 143 16.10 -7.24 -0.12
C GLU A 143 15.29 -6.13 -0.80
N VAL A 144 15.39 -4.92 -0.25
CA VAL A 144 14.75 -3.74 -0.84
C VAL A 144 15.60 -3.24 -2.00
N ASP A 145 15.13 -3.48 -3.21
CA ASP A 145 15.76 -3.01 -4.43
C ASP A 145 15.33 -1.58 -4.82
N ASN A 146 15.97 -1.02 -5.84
CA ASN A 146 15.64 0.32 -6.31
C ASN A 146 14.25 0.42 -6.95
N LYS A 147 13.69 -0.69 -7.45
CA LYS A 147 12.31 -0.71 -7.96
C LYS A 147 11.32 -0.50 -6.84
N THR A 148 11.51 -1.22 -5.73
CA THR A 148 10.69 -1.07 -4.51
C THR A 148 10.77 0.36 -3.99
N ARG A 149 11.99 0.94 -3.88
CA ARG A 149 12.20 2.34 -3.47
C ARG A 149 11.50 3.32 -4.39
N TYR A 150 11.57 3.07 -5.71
CA TYR A 150 10.92 3.91 -6.72
C TYR A 150 9.40 3.89 -6.58
N HIS A 151 8.79 2.72 -6.37
CA HIS A 151 7.35 2.60 -6.15
C HIS A 151 6.91 3.25 -4.84
N SER A 152 7.62 2.98 -3.74
CA SER A 152 7.32 3.58 -2.43
C SER A 152 7.36 5.13 -2.48
N ARG A 153 8.36 5.72 -3.18
CA ARG A 153 8.40 7.16 -3.40
C ARG A 153 7.16 7.66 -4.16
N ASN A 154 6.75 6.97 -5.22
CA ASN A 154 5.59 7.36 -6.00
C ASN A 154 4.32 7.35 -5.16
N ASP A 155 4.13 6.33 -4.34
CA ASP A 155 2.97 6.19 -3.47
C ASP A 155 2.91 7.33 -2.44
N VAL A 156 4.01 7.62 -1.74
CA VAL A 156 4.09 8.74 -0.79
C VAL A 156 3.82 10.07 -1.49
N PHE A 157 4.39 10.29 -2.67
CA PHE A 157 4.16 11.54 -3.40
C PHE A 157 2.71 11.69 -3.86
N LEU A 158 2.10 10.63 -4.39
CA LEU A 158 0.70 10.66 -4.84
C LEU A 158 -0.28 10.89 -3.68
N GLN A 159 0.01 10.35 -2.51
CA GLN A 159 -0.74 10.65 -1.28
C GLN A 159 -0.57 12.11 -0.86
N LEU A 160 0.68 12.62 -0.84
CA LEU A 160 0.97 14.00 -0.45
C LEU A 160 0.25 15.04 -1.32
N VAL A 161 0.15 14.78 -2.63
CA VAL A 161 -0.55 15.68 -3.57
C VAL A 161 -2.05 15.42 -3.66
N GLY A 162 -2.59 14.48 -2.86
CA GLY A 162 -4.02 14.15 -2.81
C GLY A 162 -4.57 13.47 -4.06
N ILE A 163 -3.70 12.89 -4.91
CA ILE A 163 -4.12 12.14 -6.10
C ILE A 163 -4.50 10.70 -5.71
N ARG A 164 -3.79 10.12 -4.74
CA ARG A 164 -4.13 8.82 -4.16
C ARG A 164 -4.75 9.06 -2.79
N ASN A 165 -5.98 8.60 -2.61
CA ASN A 165 -6.62 8.62 -1.30
C ASN A 165 -5.91 7.61 -0.39
N ASP A 166 -5.89 7.91 0.89
CA ASP A 166 -5.50 6.94 1.91
C ASP A 166 -6.52 5.78 1.90
N GLU A 167 -6.03 4.57 1.70
CA GLU A 167 -6.86 3.36 1.60
C GLU A 167 -7.71 3.16 2.86
N VAL A 168 -7.16 3.46 4.03
CA VAL A 168 -7.88 3.39 5.31
C VAL A 168 -9.03 4.40 5.37
N SER A 169 -8.80 5.64 4.94
CA SER A 169 -9.86 6.66 4.88
C SER A 169 -10.98 6.29 3.92
N VAL A 170 -10.64 5.69 2.77
CA VAL A 170 -11.64 5.19 1.80
C VAL A 170 -12.41 4.02 2.41
N MET A 171 -11.74 3.05 3.02
CA MET A 171 -12.37 1.93 3.72
C MET A 171 -13.33 2.42 4.80
N ALA A 172 -12.87 3.32 5.66
CA ALA A 172 -13.69 3.89 6.73
C ALA A 172 -14.95 4.55 6.19
N LYS A 173 -14.81 5.36 5.14
CA LYS A 173 -15.95 6.00 4.46
C LYS A 173 -16.91 4.96 3.91
N ASN A 174 -16.43 3.93 3.21
CA ASN A 174 -17.26 2.90 2.59
C ASN A 174 -18.03 2.09 3.65
N VAL A 175 -17.35 1.68 4.72
CA VAL A 175 -17.97 0.94 5.84
C VAL A 175 -19.05 1.79 6.51
N ARG A 176 -18.77 3.05 6.85
CA ARG A 176 -19.77 3.97 7.45
C ARG A 176 -20.96 4.20 6.52
N SER A 177 -20.70 4.43 5.23
CA SER A 177 -21.77 4.61 4.23
C SER A 177 -22.67 3.36 4.13
N TYR A 178 -22.06 2.17 4.13
CA TYR A 178 -22.82 0.91 4.06
C TYR A 178 -23.65 0.67 5.31
N LEU A 179 -23.08 0.88 6.50
CA LEU A 179 -23.77 0.66 7.76
C LEU A 179 -24.88 1.69 8.03
N GLY A 180 -24.71 2.93 7.56
CA GLY A 180 -25.64 4.05 7.74
C GLY A 180 -25.71 4.62 9.16
N GLU A 181 -25.24 3.89 10.16
CA GLU A 181 -25.17 4.27 11.57
C GLU A 181 -23.81 3.92 12.13
N GLU A 182 -23.27 4.75 13.02
CA GLU A 182 -22.02 4.50 13.72
C GLU A 182 -22.17 3.33 14.71
N THR A 183 -21.14 2.49 14.79
CA THR A 183 -21.06 1.35 15.70
C THR A 183 -19.76 1.43 16.50
N ALA A 184 -19.85 1.26 17.82
CA ALA A 184 -18.75 1.58 18.74
C ALA A 184 -17.48 0.75 18.47
N GLY A 185 -17.62 -0.54 18.22
CA GLY A 185 -16.47 -1.42 17.97
C GLY A 185 -15.81 -1.12 16.63
N VAL A 186 -16.59 -0.85 15.59
CA VAL A 186 -16.06 -0.47 14.26
C VAL A 186 -15.34 0.87 14.35
N GLU A 187 -15.91 1.88 15.01
CA GLU A 187 -15.27 3.19 15.16
C GLU A 187 -13.98 3.10 15.97
N GLN A 188 -13.97 2.37 17.09
CA GLN A 188 -12.76 2.15 17.88
C GLN A 188 -11.66 1.49 17.06
N PHE A 189 -11.99 0.54 16.20
CA PHE A 189 -11.02 -0.07 15.29
C PHE A 189 -10.50 0.94 14.27
N LEU A 190 -11.38 1.72 13.63
CA LEU A 190 -11.00 2.70 12.62
C LEU A 190 -10.16 3.88 13.16
N GLU A 191 -10.22 4.15 14.45
CA GLU A 191 -9.40 5.16 15.13
C GLU A 191 -8.01 4.66 15.55
N SER A 192 -7.71 3.36 15.40
CA SER A 192 -6.41 2.83 15.75
C SER A 192 -5.33 3.26 14.74
N GLU A 193 -4.13 3.61 15.25
CA GLU A 193 -3.03 4.12 14.40
C GLU A 193 -2.32 3.04 13.56
N ASP A 194 -2.57 1.77 13.85
CA ASP A 194 -1.83 0.63 13.28
C ASP A 194 -2.52 -0.03 12.07
N ILE A 195 -3.52 0.62 11.47
CA ILE A 195 -4.27 0.08 10.34
C ILE A 195 -3.61 0.49 9.01
N SER A 196 -3.47 -0.46 8.10
CA SER A 196 -3.04 -0.20 6.73
C SER A 196 -3.87 -0.97 5.71
N GLY A 197 -4.13 -0.35 4.56
CA GLY A 197 -4.93 -0.95 3.50
C GLY A 197 -6.43 -0.92 3.76
N ASP A 198 -7.21 -1.51 2.85
CA ASP A 198 -8.66 -1.52 2.84
C ASP A 198 -9.28 -2.92 3.05
N SER A 199 -8.44 -3.93 3.22
CA SER A 199 -8.84 -5.34 3.23
C SER A 199 -9.64 -5.78 4.47
N ALA A 200 -9.77 -4.93 5.49
CA ALA A 200 -10.61 -5.16 6.66
C ALA A 200 -12.08 -4.76 6.43
N GLY A 201 -12.40 -4.06 5.33
CA GLY A 201 -13.70 -3.44 5.09
C GLY A 201 -14.89 -4.40 5.18
N LEU A 202 -14.79 -5.59 4.58
CA LEU A 202 -15.84 -6.62 4.66
C LEU A 202 -16.06 -7.06 6.11
N GLY A 203 -15.01 -7.37 6.84
CA GLY A 203 -15.12 -7.82 8.23
C GLY A 203 -15.64 -6.76 9.17
N LEU A 204 -15.24 -5.50 8.99
CA LEU A 204 -15.76 -4.37 9.75
C LEU A 204 -17.25 -4.16 9.50
N ALA A 205 -17.72 -4.24 8.25
CA ALA A 205 -19.11 -4.10 7.93
C ALA A 205 -19.97 -5.25 8.51
N LEU A 206 -19.49 -6.51 8.44
CA LEU A 206 -20.14 -7.65 9.08
C LEU A 206 -20.22 -7.49 10.60
N THR A 207 -19.13 -7.03 11.23
CA THR A 207 -19.09 -6.72 12.66
C THR A 207 -20.09 -5.63 13.02
N GLY A 208 -20.16 -4.54 12.23
CA GLY A 208 -21.14 -3.48 12.43
C GLY A 208 -22.58 -3.96 12.29
N LEU A 209 -22.87 -4.87 11.35
CA LEU A 209 -24.21 -5.49 11.25
C LEU A 209 -24.58 -6.31 12.50
N ILE A 210 -23.59 -6.97 13.14
CA ILE A 210 -23.80 -7.68 14.42
C ILE A 210 -24.11 -6.67 15.53
N GLU A 211 -23.31 -5.59 15.66
CA GLU A 211 -23.55 -4.54 16.66
C GLU A 211 -24.94 -3.89 16.50
N GLN A 212 -25.42 -3.75 15.26
CA GLN A 212 -26.75 -3.24 14.93
C GLN A 212 -27.88 -4.28 15.11
N ASN A 213 -27.57 -5.50 15.55
CA ASN A 213 -28.52 -6.63 15.64
C ASN A 213 -29.18 -6.99 14.30
N LYS A 214 -28.54 -6.70 13.17
CA LYS A 214 -29.00 -7.06 11.81
C LYS A 214 -28.42 -8.40 11.34
N LEU A 215 -27.36 -8.88 12.00
CA LEU A 215 -26.74 -10.18 11.78
C LEU A 215 -26.48 -10.85 13.14
N MET A 216 -26.80 -12.13 13.26
CA MET A 216 -26.41 -12.95 14.41
C MET A 216 -25.27 -13.87 14.02
N ASN A 217 -24.26 -14.00 14.88
CA ASN A 217 -23.15 -14.91 14.66
C ASN A 217 -22.65 -15.54 15.95
N ASN A 218 -22.54 -16.88 15.94
CA ASN A 218 -22.01 -17.69 17.04
C ASN A 218 -20.76 -18.49 16.59
N LEU A 219 -20.23 -18.19 15.38
CA LEU A 219 -19.10 -18.91 14.78
C LEU A 219 -17.83 -18.06 14.86
N ASP A 220 -16.69 -18.73 14.99
CA ASP A 220 -15.39 -18.10 14.87
C ASP A 220 -14.78 -18.39 13.51
N PHE A 221 -14.45 -17.36 12.73
CA PHE A 221 -13.88 -17.50 11.38
C PHE A 221 -13.07 -16.30 10.94
N GLY A 222 -12.16 -16.54 9.96
CA GLY A 222 -11.39 -15.50 9.34
C GLY A 222 -12.13 -14.79 8.22
N VAL A 223 -11.89 -13.49 8.06
CA VAL A 223 -12.46 -12.71 6.96
C VAL A 223 -11.46 -11.72 6.40
N THR A 224 -11.50 -11.50 5.10
CA THR A 224 -10.81 -10.40 4.44
C THR A 224 -11.56 -9.97 3.19
N GLY A 225 -11.45 -8.70 2.82
CA GLY A 225 -12.05 -8.15 1.60
C GLY A 225 -12.20 -6.63 1.69
N ALA A 226 -11.90 -5.93 0.61
CA ALA A 226 -12.24 -4.52 0.49
C ALA A 226 -13.74 -4.39 0.21
N LEU A 227 -14.36 -3.33 0.75
CA LEU A 227 -15.80 -3.10 0.62
C LEU A 227 -16.08 -1.76 -0.05
N SER A 228 -17.02 -1.74 -1.03
CA SER A 228 -17.57 -0.51 -1.59
C SER A 228 -18.72 0.04 -0.74
N GLU A 229 -19.12 1.30 -0.98
CA GLU A 229 -20.29 1.92 -0.34
C GLU A 229 -21.59 1.15 -0.66
N GLN A 230 -21.64 0.42 -1.77
CA GLN A 230 -22.79 -0.37 -2.22
C GLN A 230 -22.78 -1.82 -1.71
N GLY A 231 -21.71 -2.23 -0.99
CA GLY A 231 -21.57 -3.59 -0.46
C GLY A 231 -20.87 -4.58 -1.39
N GLU A 232 -20.30 -4.12 -2.51
CA GLU A 232 -19.48 -4.96 -3.38
C GLU A 232 -18.16 -5.30 -2.69
N VAL A 233 -17.73 -6.56 -2.82
CA VAL A 233 -16.50 -7.08 -2.23
C VAL A 233 -15.43 -7.22 -3.32
N SER A 234 -14.35 -6.47 -3.18
CA SER A 234 -13.22 -6.45 -4.12
C SER A 234 -11.99 -7.20 -3.60
N GLY A 235 -11.14 -7.62 -4.54
CA GLY A 235 -9.92 -8.35 -4.29
C GLY A 235 -8.90 -7.58 -3.44
N ILE A 236 -8.08 -8.33 -2.71
CA ILE A 236 -7.07 -7.82 -1.77
C ILE A 236 -5.69 -8.41 -2.07
N GLY A 237 -4.65 -7.81 -1.53
CA GLY A 237 -3.30 -8.34 -1.56
C GLY A 237 -3.01 -9.34 -0.43
N MET A 238 -1.86 -10.02 -0.54
CA MET A 238 -1.31 -10.91 0.50
C MET A 238 -2.27 -12.05 0.89
N ILE A 239 -3.01 -12.61 -0.09
CA ILE A 239 -3.98 -13.67 0.20
C ILE A 239 -3.30 -14.93 0.73
N LYS A 240 -2.09 -15.25 0.24
CA LYS A 240 -1.29 -16.39 0.73
C LYS A 240 -1.02 -16.27 2.23
N GLU A 241 -0.47 -15.16 2.66
CA GLU A 241 -0.09 -14.90 4.04
C GLU A 241 -1.33 -14.95 4.95
N LYS A 242 -2.43 -14.33 4.52
CA LYS A 242 -3.70 -14.32 5.28
C LYS A 242 -4.30 -15.72 5.43
N LEU A 243 -4.21 -16.57 4.40
CA LEU A 243 -4.64 -17.96 4.50
C LEU A 243 -3.76 -18.76 5.47
N MET A 244 -2.44 -18.54 5.44
CA MET A 244 -1.52 -19.19 6.38
C MET A 244 -1.78 -18.75 7.83
N ILE A 245 -2.14 -17.48 8.06
CA ILE A 245 -2.58 -16.98 9.37
C ILE A 245 -3.83 -17.73 9.81
N ALA A 246 -4.87 -17.75 8.98
CA ALA A 246 -6.14 -18.38 9.32
C ALA A 246 -6.02 -19.88 9.59
N GLU A 247 -5.17 -20.58 8.85
CA GLU A 247 -4.82 -22.00 9.10
C GLU A 247 -4.11 -22.20 10.43
N LYS A 248 -3.09 -21.37 10.72
CA LYS A 248 -2.33 -21.43 11.97
C LYS A 248 -3.21 -21.20 13.19
N GLU A 249 -4.13 -20.22 13.10
CA GLU A 249 -5.12 -19.91 14.15
C GLU A 249 -6.25 -20.95 14.21
N ARG A 250 -6.25 -21.94 13.29
CA ARG A 250 -7.22 -23.04 13.23
C ARG A 250 -8.68 -22.59 13.05
N TYR A 251 -8.89 -21.52 12.29
CA TYR A 251 -10.25 -21.16 11.93
C TYR A 251 -10.84 -22.23 11.01
N PRO A 252 -12.10 -22.67 11.24
CA PRO A 252 -12.72 -23.70 10.43
C PRO A 252 -12.93 -23.26 8.98
N PHE A 253 -13.12 -21.97 8.76
CA PHE A 253 -13.25 -21.41 7.43
C PHE A 253 -12.83 -19.94 7.37
N MET A 254 -12.66 -19.45 6.14
CA MET A 254 -12.38 -18.06 5.85
C MET A 254 -13.26 -17.56 4.71
N ILE A 255 -13.81 -16.35 4.86
CA ILE A 255 -14.55 -15.63 3.80
C ILE A 255 -13.57 -14.72 3.08
N ILE A 256 -13.50 -14.85 1.75
CA ILE A 256 -12.57 -14.13 0.87
C ILE A 256 -13.29 -13.49 -0.31
N PRO A 257 -12.72 -12.48 -0.97
CA PRO A 257 -13.26 -11.95 -2.21
C PRO A 257 -13.28 -12.99 -3.34
N SER A 258 -14.31 -12.98 -4.17
CA SER A 258 -14.39 -13.84 -5.36
C SER A 258 -13.25 -13.63 -6.33
N GLU A 259 -12.72 -12.41 -6.41
CA GLU A 259 -11.55 -12.07 -7.24
C GLU A 259 -10.29 -12.82 -6.81
N ASN A 260 -10.13 -13.11 -5.52
CA ASN A 260 -9.01 -13.90 -4.98
C ASN A 260 -9.25 -15.41 -5.00
N ALA A 261 -10.42 -15.90 -5.38
CA ALA A 261 -10.79 -17.31 -5.24
C ALA A 261 -9.86 -18.29 -6.01
N GLN A 262 -9.36 -17.87 -7.16
CA GLN A 262 -8.43 -18.70 -7.94
C GLN A 262 -7.06 -18.78 -7.27
N GLU A 263 -6.50 -17.64 -6.87
CA GLU A 263 -5.21 -17.56 -6.17
C GLU A 263 -5.28 -18.32 -4.84
N ALA A 264 -6.34 -18.11 -4.05
CA ALA A 264 -6.55 -18.76 -2.78
C ALA A 264 -6.60 -20.30 -2.90
N ARG A 265 -7.24 -20.85 -3.94
CA ARG A 265 -7.24 -22.30 -4.21
C ARG A 265 -5.85 -22.81 -4.55
N GLN A 266 -5.09 -22.09 -5.39
CA GLN A 266 -3.73 -22.47 -5.73
C GLN A 266 -2.82 -22.47 -4.50
N VAL A 267 -2.95 -21.47 -3.63
CA VAL A 267 -2.22 -21.40 -2.35
C VAL A 267 -2.60 -22.56 -1.45
N LYS A 268 -3.90 -22.83 -1.30
CA LYS A 268 -4.41 -23.93 -0.48
C LYS A 268 -3.83 -25.28 -0.92
N GLU A 269 -3.77 -25.54 -2.22
CA GLU A 269 -3.18 -26.76 -2.78
C GLU A 269 -1.67 -26.81 -2.58
N ALA A 270 -0.96 -25.71 -2.87
CA ALA A 270 0.50 -25.64 -2.78
C ALA A 270 1.03 -25.78 -1.34
N GLU A 271 0.35 -25.15 -0.38
CA GLU A 271 0.73 -25.16 1.05
C GLU A 271 0.02 -26.26 1.84
N SER A 272 -0.83 -27.10 1.18
CA SER A 272 -1.61 -28.19 1.80
C SER A 272 -2.47 -27.72 2.99
N LEU A 273 -3.14 -26.56 2.85
CA LEU A 273 -3.99 -26.00 3.90
C LEU A 273 -5.32 -26.76 3.99
N GLU A 274 -5.83 -26.94 5.19
CA GLU A 274 -7.12 -27.64 5.44
C GLU A 274 -8.31 -26.69 5.50
N ILE A 275 -8.09 -25.40 5.79
CA ILE A 275 -9.12 -24.36 5.95
C ILE A 275 -10.15 -24.36 4.82
N GLN A 276 -11.43 -24.26 5.16
CA GLN A 276 -12.49 -24.13 4.18
C GLN A 276 -12.59 -22.67 3.67
N LEU A 277 -12.74 -22.48 2.35
CA LEU A 277 -12.78 -21.16 1.73
C LEU A 277 -14.14 -20.88 1.13
N PHE A 278 -14.71 -19.72 1.48
CA PHE A 278 -15.94 -19.20 0.88
C PHE A 278 -15.66 -17.89 0.17
N ALA A 279 -15.90 -17.88 -1.13
CA ALA A 279 -15.68 -16.71 -1.97
C ALA A 279 -16.97 -15.94 -2.17
N VAL A 280 -16.94 -14.62 -1.93
CA VAL A 280 -18.09 -13.73 -2.06
C VAL A 280 -17.74 -12.51 -2.92
N SER A 281 -18.74 -11.99 -3.65
CA SER A 281 -18.63 -10.77 -4.45
C SER A 281 -19.44 -9.61 -3.87
N HIS A 282 -20.29 -9.89 -2.91
CA HIS A 282 -21.13 -8.90 -2.22
C HIS A 282 -21.33 -9.29 -0.76
N ILE A 283 -21.43 -8.31 0.13
CA ILE A 283 -21.60 -8.55 1.57
C ILE A 283 -22.88 -9.34 1.88
N ASP A 284 -23.96 -9.19 1.10
CA ASP A 284 -25.19 -9.98 1.28
C ASP A 284 -24.98 -11.49 1.08
N GLU A 285 -23.99 -11.88 0.25
CA GLU A 285 -23.61 -13.29 0.09
C GLU A 285 -22.97 -13.81 1.37
N ALA A 286 -22.08 -12.99 1.98
CA ALA A 286 -21.46 -13.31 3.27
C ALA A 286 -22.52 -13.41 4.39
N VAL A 287 -23.47 -12.49 4.46
CA VAL A 287 -24.57 -12.52 5.43
C VAL A 287 -25.41 -13.79 5.28
N ARG A 288 -25.80 -14.14 4.05
CA ARG A 288 -26.57 -15.40 3.79
C ARG A 288 -25.76 -16.64 4.17
N LEU A 289 -24.46 -16.64 3.88
CA LEU A 289 -23.56 -17.73 4.25
C LEU A 289 -23.50 -17.90 5.76
N ILE A 290 -23.24 -16.81 6.50
CA ILE A 290 -23.12 -16.82 7.97
C ILE A 290 -24.44 -17.33 8.60
N ASN A 291 -25.59 -16.81 8.16
CA ASN A 291 -26.90 -17.28 8.65
C ASN A 291 -27.12 -18.77 8.40
N ARG A 292 -26.73 -19.29 7.24
CA ARG A 292 -26.82 -20.71 6.93
C ARG A 292 -25.93 -21.55 7.84
N LEU A 293 -24.65 -21.17 7.99
CA LEU A 293 -23.69 -21.90 8.81
C LEU A 293 -24.05 -21.90 10.31
N ASN A 294 -24.59 -20.78 10.83
CA ASN A 294 -25.13 -20.75 12.20
C ASN A 294 -26.29 -21.72 12.36
N ALA A 295 -27.22 -21.77 11.42
CA ALA A 295 -28.36 -22.73 11.49
C ALA A 295 -27.89 -24.20 11.40
N GLU A 296 -26.83 -24.49 10.64
CA GLU A 296 -26.23 -25.83 10.56
C GLU A 296 -25.51 -26.23 11.86
N ALA A 297 -24.95 -25.28 12.61
CA ALA A 297 -24.24 -25.51 13.87
C ALA A 297 -25.18 -25.70 15.08
N GLU A 298 -26.46 -25.30 14.97
CA GLU A 298 -27.47 -25.48 16.02
C GLU A 298 -28.21 -26.86 15.98
N VAL A 299 -27.93 -27.67 14.94
CA VAL A 299 -28.50 -29.02 14.75
C VAL A 299 -27.58 -30.10 15.22
#